data_24bbbf7a7f0dc493309eed6050cc7b48
#
_entry.id   24bbbf7a7f0dc493309eed6050cc7b48
#
_cell.length_a   1.000
_cell.length_b   1.000
_cell.length_c   1.000
_cell.angle_alpha   90.00
_cell.angle_beta   90.00
_cell.angle_gamma   90.00
#
_symmetry.space_group_name_H-M   'P 1'
#
loop_
_entity.id
_entity.type
_entity.pdbx_description
1 polymer ?
#
loop_
_entity_poly.entity_id
_entity_poly.type
_entity_poly.pdbx_seq_one_letter_code
_entity_poly.pdbx_strand_id
1 'polypeptide(L)'
;MISFFLCLALLIGGYFVYGKVVENTFGPDDRETPAVKINDGVDYMVLPQWKLFMIKLLNIAGLGPIFGALSGALWGPVVFLWITFGTIFAGAVHDYFSGMMSERNEGASISEISGIYLGGAMKNVMRVFSVVLLVMVGTVFAVGPAGLLQLLCSKGGSEGILSSKMFWLILILVYYFIATFLSIDKIIGKIYPVFGICLIVMALGVALGIFTKGYTIPELWNNFTNMHPQGTPIWSFMFITVACGAISGFHATQSPLMARCMKSEKQGHFVFYGAMVSEGIIALIWAAAGCALYTGEELLALGGGGSTAVYDVCSKTMGGIGIALAMLGVIACPITSGDTAFRSARLVLADWFKMDQKSWKNRLLLCVPVLGVGAFLGIGNALGKIDYTIIWRYFSWTNQTLAMIVLWAASMYLFYEKKNYWITAVPATFMSAVSITYFMLGNECLGQFLNTKTADGATVYNTAVAYPVGILAAALFLGIFLYTIKKRHTQPHYETLHK
;
A
#
# COMPACT_ATOMS: atom_id res chain seq x y z
N MET A 1 11.91 -24.19 0.56
CA MET A 1 10.72 -24.35 -0.32
C MET A 1 9.43 -24.64 0.44
N ILE A 2 9.45 -25.52 1.45
CA ILE A 2 8.24 -25.90 2.22
C ILE A 2 7.61 -24.67 2.89
N SER A 3 8.43 -23.82 3.52
CA SER A 3 7.95 -22.56 4.13
C SER A 3 7.18 -21.67 3.17
N PHE A 4 7.66 -21.54 1.93
CA PHE A 4 6.97 -20.75 0.91
C PHE A 4 5.59 -21.33 0.55
N PHE A 5 5.53 -22.65 0.28
CA PHE A 5 4.25 -23.29 -0.06
C PHE A 5 3.29 -23.31 1.12
N LEU A 6 3.78 -23.42 2.34
CA LEU A 6 2.95 -23.31 3.54
C LEU A 6 2.36 -21.90 3.67
N CYS A 7 3.16 -20.85 3.50
CA CYS A 7 2.69 -19.47 3.51
C CYS A 7 1.68 -19.19 2.39
N LEU A 8 1.93 -19.72 1.19
CA LEU A 8 0.99 -19.62 0.06
C LEU A 8 -0.34 -20.32 0.37
N ALA A 9 -0.27 -21.54 0.91
CA ALA A 9 -1.48 -22.28 1.33
C ALA A 9 -2.25 -21.56 2.44
N LEU A 10 -1.54 -20.94 3.39
CA LEU A 10 -2.17 -20.13 4.45
C LEU A 10 -2.84 -18.88 3.89
N LEU A 11 -2.24 -18.18 2.94
CA LEU A 11 -2.87 -17.02 2.27
C LEU A 11 -4.15 -17.42 1.56
N ILE A 12 -4.12 -18.49 0.76
CA ILE A 12 -5.29 -19.01 0.07
C ILE A 12 -6.34 -19.51 1.08
N GLY A 13 -5.93 -20.29 2.06
CA GLY A 13 -6.82 -20.76 3.15
C GLY A 13 -7.42 -19.61 3.95
N GLY A 14 -6.62 -18.57 4.22
CA GLY A 14 -7.06 -17.35 4.89
C GLY A 14 -8.18 -16.63 4.16
N TYR A 15 -8.13 -16.59 2.82
CA TYR A 15 -9.23 -16.06 2.01
C TYR A 15 -10.55 -16.80 2.24
N PHE A 16 -10.52 -18.13 2.20
CA PHE A 16 -11.73 -18.93 2.32
C PHE A 16 -12.25 -19.04 3.77
N VAL A 17 -11.35 -19.08 4.77
CA VAL A 17 -11.73 -19.32 6.17
C VAL A 17 -11.88 -17.99 6.91
N TYR A 18 -10.78 -17.24 7.07
CA TYR A 18 -10.81 -16.01 7.87
C TYR A 18 -11.53 -14.86 7.14
N GLY A 19 -11.39 -14.78 5.82
CA GLY A 19 -12.14 -13.83 5.00
C GLY A 19 -13.65 -14.00 5.15
N LYS A 20 -14.13 -15.25 5.28
CA LYS A 20 -15.55 -15.52 5.55
C LYS A 20 -15.98 -15.10 6.96
N VAL A 21 -15.09 -15.23 7.95
CA VAL A 21 -15.34 -14.71 9.32
C VAL A 21 -15.45 -13.18 9.28
N VAL A 22 -14.58 -12.50 8.53
CA VAL A 22 -14.62 -11.04 8.35
C VAL A 22 -15.92 -10.60 7.67
N GLU A 23 -16.29 -11.25 6.57
CA GLU A 23 -17.55 -10.98 5.86
C GLU A 23 -18.77 -11.18 6.75
N ASN A 24 -18.84 -12.31 7.47
CA ASN A 24 -19.94 -12.61 8.38
C ASN A 24 -19.99 -11.60 9.55
N THR A 25 -18.84 -11.13 10.02
CA THR A 25 -18.79 -10.11 11.07
C THR A 25 -19.33 -8.77 10.56
N PHE A 26 -19.02 -8.39 9.32
CA PHE A 26 -19.61 -7.20 8.71
C PHE A 26 -21.11 -7.40 8.43
N GLY A 27 -21.51 -8.57 7.94
CA GLY A 27 -22.88 -8.93 7.59
C GLY A 27 -23.41 -8.11 6.41
N PRO A 28 -22.91 -8.39 5.18
CA PRO A 28 -23.45 -7.76 3.98
C PRO A 28 -24.90 -8.16 3.77
N ASP A 29 -25.73 -7.21 3.36
CA ASP A 29 -27.17 -7.41 3.12
C ASP A 29 -27.56 -7.05 1.67
N ASP A 30 -28.86 -7.03 1.40
CA ASP A 30 -29.41 -6.78 0.05
C ASP A 30 -29.84 -5.32 -0.15
N ARG A 31 -29.30 -4.37 0.63
CA ARG A 31 -29.54 -2.93 0.44
C ARG A 31 -29.06 -2.46 -0.94
N GLU A 32 -29.70 -1.43 -1.45
CA GLU A 32 -29.20 -0.77 -2.66
C GLU A 32 -27.89 -0.07 -2.40
N THR A 33 -26.88 -0.42 -3.20
CA THR A 33 -25.56 0.21 -3.15
C THR A 33 -25.59 1.63 -3.73
N PRO A 34 -24.64 2.48 -3.38
CA PRO A 34 -24.51 3.83 -3.99
C PRO A 34 -24.44 3.79 -5.52
N ALA A 35 -23.80 2.74 -6.10
CA ALA A 35 -23.73 2.55 -7.55
C ALA A 35 -25.08 2.37 -8.21
N VAL A 36 -26.03 1.70 -7.54
CA VAL A 36 -27.40 1.47 -8.04
C VAL A 36 -28.28 2.67 -7.76
N LYS A 37 -28.19 3.25 -6.55
CA LYS A 37 -29.04 4.35 -6.08
C LYS A 37 -28.77 5.67 -6.80
N ILE A 38 -27.50 6.04 -7.02
CA ILE A 38 -27.10 7.33 -7.60
C ILE A 38 -26.95 7.21 -9.13
N ASN A 39 -26.20 6.22 -9.60
CA ASN A 39 -26.00 5.83 -11.00
C ASN A 39 -25.87 7.03 -11.98
N ASP A 40 -24.91 7.93 -11.70
CA ASP A 40 -24.69 9.13 -12.49
C ASP A 40 -23.92 8.88 -13.81
N GLY A 41 -23.42 7.65 -14.01
CA GLY A 41 -22.66 7.23 -15.17
C GLY A 41 -21.25 7.83 -15.27
N VAL A 42 -20.78 8.50 -14.21
CA VAL A 42 -19.44 9.13 -14.15
C VAL A 42 -18.62 8.55 -13.01
N ASP A 43 -19.02 8.81 -11.77
CA ASP A 43 -18.36 8.33 -10.57
C ASP A 43 -19.10 7.12 -9.95
N TYR A 44 -20.42 7.05 -10.17
CA TYR A 44 -21.31 5.99 -9.68
C TYR A 44 -21.85 5.20 -10.87
N MET A 45 -21.30 4.01 -11.10
CA MET A 45 -21.72 3.13 -12.17
C MET A 45 -21.58 1.68 -11.75
N VAL A 46 -22.51 0.82 -12.17
CA VAL A 46 -22.44 -0.60 -11.88
C VAL A 46 -21.42 -1.28 -12.79
N LEU A 47 -20.38 -1.88 -12.18
CA LEU A 47 -19.39 -2.66 -12.91
C LEU A 47 -19.49 -4.17 -12.56
N PRO A 48 -19.12 -5.06 -13.50
CA PRO A 48 -19.00 -6.48 -13.22
C PRO A 48 -17.96 -6.77 -12.14
N GLN A 49 -18.23 -7.73 -11.26
CA GLN A 49 -17.39 -8.07 -10.09
C GLN A 49 -15.92 -8.36 -10.46
N TRP A 50 -15.69 -9.15 -11.52
CA TRP A 50 -14.33 -9.47 -11.97
C TRP A 50 -13.56 -8.22 -12.42
N LYS A 51 -14.26 -7.26 -13.05
CA LYS A 51 -13.66 -6.01 -13.50
C LYS A 51 -13.30 -5.11 -12.30
N LEU A 52 -14.18 -5.04 -11.31
CA LEU A 52 -13.90 -4.35 -10.04
C LEU A 52 -12.69 -4.93 -9.33
N PHE A 53 -12.61 -6.26 -9.25
CA PHE A 53 -11.46 -6.96 -8.67
C PHE A 53 -10.16 -6.60 -9.39
N MET A 54 -10.14 -6.67 -10.74
CA MET A 54 -8.94 -6.35 -11.53
C MET A 54 -8.52 -4.89 -11.37
N ILE A 55 -9.48 -3.95 -11.35
CA ILE A 55 -9.20 -2.54 -11.13
C ILE A 55 -8.68 -2.32 -9.70
N LYS A 56 -9.30 -2.94 -8.69
CA LYS A 56 -8.84 -2.85 -7.30
C LYS A 56 -7.43 -3.42 -7.18
N LEU A 57 -7.19 -4.64 -7.68
CA LEU A 57 -5.88 -5.28 -7.64
C LEU A 57 -4.80 -4.41 -8.30
N LEU A 58 -5.07 -3.86 -9.48
CA LEU A 58 -4.12 -3.02 -10.18
C LEU A 58 -3.83 -1.70 -9.43
N ASN A 59 -4.86 -1.10 -8.82
CA ASN A 59 -4.68 0.12 -8.04
C ASN A 59 -3.82 -0.09 -6.80
N ILE A 60 -3.89 -1.25 -6.15
CA ILE A 60 -3.16 -1.56 -4.94
C ILE A 60 -1.80 -2.20 -5.21
N ALA A 61 -1.73 -3.16 -6.13
CA ALA A 61 -0.53 -3.96 -6.42
C ALA A 61 0.48 -3.23 -7.34
N GLY A 62 0.78 -1.96 -7.05
CA GLY A 62 1.79 -1.18 -7.74
C GLY A 62 3.23 -1.63 -7.41
N LEU A 63 4.11 -0.68 -7.09
CA LEU A 63 5.49 -1.01 -6.68
C LEU A 63 5.56 -1.59 -5.25
N GLY A 64 4.55 -1.34 -4.41
CA GLY A 64 4.54 -1.72 -3.01
C GLY A 64 4.84 -3.20 -2.75
N PRO A 65 4.05 -4.14 -3.28
CA PRO A 65 4.25 -5.57 -3.07
C PRO A 65 5.52 -6.11 -3.75
N ILE A 66 6.10 -5.38 -4.69
CA ILE A 66 7.32 -5.76 -5.42
C ILE A 66 8.54 -5.22 -4.69
N PHE A 67 8.70 -3.89 -4.64
CA PHE A 67 9.85 -3.24 -4.03
C PHE A 67 9.90 -3.46 -2.52
N GLY A 68 8.75 -3.35 -1.83
CA GLY A 68 8.64 -3.59 -0.39
C GLY A 68 8.97 -5.03 -0.01
N ALA A 69 8.50 -6.01 -0.76
CA ALA A 69 8.78 -7.41 -0.50
C ALA A 69 10.25 -7.77 -0.78
N LEU A 70 10.84 -7.28 -1.87
CA LEU A 70 12.27 -7.43 -2.12
C LEU A 70 13.11 -6.76 -1.03
N SER A 71 12.78 -5.53 -0.64
CA SER A 71 13.46 -4.87 0.49
C SER A 71 13.29 -5.64 1.80
N GLY A 72 12.11 -6.24 2.02
CA GLY A 72 11.84 -7.10 3.18
C GLY A 72 12.69 -8.37 3.20
N ALA A 73 13.10 -8.89 2.03
CA ALA A 73 13.98 -10.04 1.94
C ALA A 73 15.39 -9.80 2.51
N LEU A 74 15.78 -8.54 2.77
CA LEU A 74 17.01 -8.21 3.51
C LEU A 74 17.03 -8.81 4.92
N TRP A 75 15.85 -9.00 5.54
CA TRP A 75 15.74 -9.68 6.85
C TRP A 75 15.68 -11.21 6.73
N GLY A 76 15.76 -11.75 5.51
CA GLY A 76 15.67 -13.18 5.25
C GLY A 76 14.22 -13.70 5.29
N PRO A 77 14.03 -15.04 5.36
CA PRO A 77 12.70 -15.69 5.21
C PRO A 77 11.68 -15.29 6.29
N VAL A 78 12.09 -14.66 7.39
CA VAL A 78 11.17 -14.18 8.43
C VAL A 78 10.13 -13.20 7.86
N VAL A 79 10.43 -12.53 6.76
CA VAL A 79 9.50 -11.65 6.04
C VAL A 79 8.24 -12.38 5.56
N PHE A 80 8.32 -13.70 5.27
CA PHE A 80 7.17 -14.50 4.84
C PHE A 80 6.06 -14.52 5.89
N LEU A 81 6.43 -14.52 7.18
CA LEU A 81 5.45 -14.48 8.28
C LEU A 81 4.67 -13.17 8.26
N TRP A 82 5.37 -12.05 8.12
CA TRP A 82 4.70 -10.76 8.08
C TRP A 82 3.81 -10.63 6.86
N ILE A 83 4.29 -11.00 5.67
CA ILE A 83 3.47 -10.99 4.45
C ILE A 83 2.23 -11.87 4.64
N THR A 84 2.39 -13.09 5.16
CA THR A 84 1.28 -14.04 5.29
C THR A 84 0.26 -13.61 6.35
N PHE A 85 0.71 -13.45 7.59
CA PHE A 85 -0.20 -13.14 8.70
C PHE A 85 -0.65 -11.68 8.69
N GLY A 86 0.22 -10.76 8.27
CA GLY A 86 -0.14 -9.36 8.08
C GLY A 86 -1.23 -9.20 7.03
N THR A 87 -1.12 -9.88 5.89
CA THR A 87 -2.17 -9.87 4.86
C THR A 87 -3.49 -10.42 5.39
N ILE A 88 -3.49 -11.62 6.00
CA ILE A 88 -4.72 -12.28 6.44
C ILE A 88 -5.43 -11.50 7.54
N PHE A 89 -4.70 -11.14 8.61
CA PHE A 89 -5.30 -10.63 9.84
C PHE A 89 -5.35 -9.10 9.95
N ALA A 90 -4.55 -8.40 9.15
CA ALA A 90 -4.51 -6.94 9.16
C ALA A 90 -4.86 -6.32 7.82
N GLY A 91 -4.13 -6.63 6.73
CA GLY A 91 -4.30 -5.97 5.44
C GLY A 91 -5.64 -6.25 4.77
N ALA A 92 -6.03 -7.52 4.66
CA ALA A 92 -7.29 -7.87 4.03
C ALA A 92 -8.51 -7.47 4.89
N VAL A 93 -8.37 -7.46 6.21
CA VAL A 93 -9.36 -6.88 7.14
C VAL A 93 -9.48 -5.38 6.92
N HIS A 94 -8.34 -4.67 6.88
CA HIS A 94 -8.29 -3.23 6.61
C HIS A 94 -8.96 -2.87 5.28
N ASP A 95 -8.61 -3.58 4.20
CA ASP A 95 -9.14 -3.31 2.86
C ASP A 95 -10.63 -3.60 2.78
N TYR A 96 -11.08 -4.71 3.37
CA TYR A 96 -12.47 -5.06 3.43
C TYR A 96 -13.29 -3.99 4.16
N PHE A 97 -12.90 -3.63 5.39
CA PHE A 97 -13.65 -2.63 6.16
C PHE A 97 -13.54 -1.23 5.56
N SER A 98 -12.40 -0.83 5.00
CA SER A 98 -12.29 0.48 4.33
C SER A 98 -13.24 0.61 3.14
N GLY A 99 -13.38 -0.47 2.35
CA GLY A 99 -14.29 -0.51 1.21
C GLY A 99 -15.75 -0.56 1.63
N MET A 100 -16.10 -1.44 2.54
CA MET A 100 -17.46 -1.65 2.97
C MET A 100 -18.01 -0.50 3.82
N MET A 101 -17.17 0.14 4.65
CA MET A 101 -17.56 1.39 5.33
C MET A 101 -17.80 2.52 4.34
N SER A 102 -16.97 2.63 3.29
CA SER A 102 -17.20 3.62 2.23
C SER A 102 -18.51 3.36 1.50
N GLU A 103 -18.78 2.11 1.17
CA GLU A 103 -20.02 1.70 0.51
C GLU A 103 -21.24 2.08 1.33
N ARG A 104 -21.28 1.75 2.63
CA ARG A 104 -22.39 2.10 3.55
C ARG A 104 -22.53 3.59 3.85
N ASN A 105 -21.50 4.38 3.58
CA ASN A 105 -21.50 5.83 3.70
C ASN A 105 -21.50 6.52 2.33
N GLU A 106 -22.27 6.00 1.37
CA GLU A 106 -22.50 6.57 0.04
C GLU A 106 -21.22 6.84 -0.76
N GLY A 107 -20.20 5.98 -0.62
CA GLY A 107 -18.90 6.14 -1.28
C GLY A 107 -18.03 7.25 -0.68
N ALA A 108 -18.23 7.58 0.60
CA ALA A 108 -17.45 8.60 1.30
C ALA A 108 -15.95 8.29 1.30
N SER A 109 -15.14 9.35 1.27
CA SER A 109 -13.68 9.24 1.41
C SER A 109 -13.28 8.71 2.79
N ILE A 110 -12.09 8.13 2.88
CA ILE A 110 -11.60 7.58 4.16
C ILE A 110 -11.41 8.68 5.23
N SER A 111 -11.17 9.92 4.82
CA SER A 111 -11.10 11.07 5.74
C SER A 111 -12.47 11.40 6.33
N GLU A 112 -13.53 11.35 5.52
CA GLU A 112 -14.90 11.54 5.99
C GLU A 112 -15.31 10.40 6.93
N ILE A 113 -15.03 9.15 6.57
CA ILE A 113 -15.27 7.97 7.41
C ILE A 113 -14.57 8.10 8.76
N SER A 114 -13.29 8.53 8.76
CA SER A 114 -12.57 8.79 10.00
C SER A 114 -13.21 9.90 10.84
N GLY A 115 -13.77 10.93 10.20
CA GLY A 115 -14.53 11.98 10.85
C GLY A 115 -15.81 11.46 11.52
N ILE A 116 -16.54 10.58 10.82
CA ILE A 116 -17.79 9.99 11.33
C ILE A 116 -17.51 9.14 12.58
N TYR A 117 -16.52 8.26 12.54
CA TYR A 117 -16.31 7.27 13.60
C TYR A 117 -15.33 7.72 14.70
N LEU A 118 -14.29 8.51 14.36
CA LEU A 118 -13.28 8.95 15.31
C LEU A 118 -13.39 10.44 15.70
N GLY A 119 -14.21 11.21 14.98
CA GLY A 119 -14.47 12.62 15.27
C GLY A 119 -13.68 13.61 14.42
N GLY A 120 -14.08 14.89 14.48
CA GLY A 120 -13.61 15.95 13.60
C GLY A 120 -12.09 16.22 13.64
N ALA A 121 -11.45 16.06 14.80
CA ALA A 121 -10.00 16.19 14.92
C ALA A 121 -9.28 15.12 14.08
N MET A 122 -9.72 13.87 14.18
CA MET A 122 -9.14 12.76 13.39
C MET A 122 -9.43 12.91 11.90
N LYS A 123 -10.55 13.48 11.49
CA LYS A 123 -10.82 13.86 10.10
C LYS A 123 -9.71 14.74 9.52
N ASN A 124 -9.30 15.77 10.24
CA ASN A 124 -8.24 16.67 9.79
C ASN A 124 -6.85 15.99 9.79
N VAL A 125 -6.54 15.21 10.82
CA VAL A 125 -5.33 14.39 10.88
C VAL A 125 -5.28 13.48 9.65
N MET A 126 -6.39 12.78 9.37
CA MET A 126 -6.49 11.86 8.24
C MET A 126 -6.33 12.57 6.89
N ARG A 127 -6.86 13.79 6.74
CA ARG A 127 -6.68 14.61 5.54
C ARG A 127 -5.21 14.93 5.29
N VAL A 128 -4.48 15.39 6.33
CA VAL A 128 -3.04 15.67 6.24
C VAL A 128 -2.27 14.42 5.84
N PHE A 129 -2.46 13.33 6.59
CA PHE A 129 -1.77 12.06 6.29
C PHE A 129 -2.11 11.52 4.90
N SER A 130 -3.36 11.63 4.46
CA SER A 130 -3.77 11.20 3.12
C SER A 130 -3.10 12.02 2.02
N VAL A 131 -3.02 13.35 2.17
CA VAL A 131 -2.35 14.20 1.17
C VAL A 131 -0.86 13.89 1.10
N VAL A 132 -0.19 13.82 2.25
CA VAL A 132 1.24 13.47 2.32
C VAL A 132 1.49 12.10 1.70
N LEU A 133 0.72 11.09 2.11
CA LEU A 133 0.83 9.74 1.56
C LEU A 133 0.64 9.72 0.05
N LEU A 134 -0.42 10.36 -0.47
CA LEU A 134 -0.75 10.33 -1.88
C LEU A 134 0.30 11.03 -2.75
N VAL A 135 0.90 12.13 -2.25
CA VAL A 135 2.04 12.78 -2.92
C VAL A 135 3.26 11.86 -2.93
N MET A 136 3.56 11.20 -1.80
CA MET A 136 4.68 10.24 -1.73
C MET A 136 4.45 9.04 -2.65
N VAL A 137 3.23 8.47 -2.67
CA VAL A 137 2.86 7.38 -3.60
C VAL A 137 3.07 7.81 -5.04
N GLY A 138 2.52 8.96 -5.43
CA GLY A 138 2.67 9.47 -6.79
C GLY A 138 4.13 9.69 -7.18
N THR A 139 4.96 10.17 -6.24
CA THR A 139 6.40 10.36 -6.44
C THR A 139 7.14 9.02 -6.61
N VAL A 140 6.91 8.06 -5.71
CA VAL A 140 7.52 6.72 -5.77
C VAL A 140 7.13 6.02 -7.09
N PHE A 141 5.85 6.16 -7.49
CA PHE A 141 5.28 5.56 -8.70
C PHE A 141 5.64 6.31 -9.99
N ALA A 142 6.29 7.47 -9.89
CA ALA A 142 6.96 8.12 -11.02
C ALA A 142 8.44 7.72 -11.10
N VAL A 143 9.14 7.76 -9.97
CA VAL A 143 10.60 7.51 -9.89
C VAL A 143 10.97 6.06 -10.17
N GLY A 144 10.18 5.10 -9.66
CA GLY A 144 10.40 3.67 -9.87
C GLY A 144 10.35 3.28 -11.35
N PRO A 145 9.22 3.51 -12.05
CA PRO A 145 9.12 3.27 -13.49
C PRO A 145 10.15 4.03 -14.33
N ALA A 146 10.46 5.27 -13.98
CA ALA A 146 11.50 6.04 -14.67
C ALA A 146 12.87 5.34 -14.59
N GLY A 147 13.22 4.78 -13.41
CA GLY A 147 14.43 3.98 -13.24
C GLY A 147 14.42 2.68 -14.03
N LEU A 148 13.27 1.98 -14.08
CA LEU A 148 13.12 0.76 -14.87
C LEU A 148 13.21 1.02 -16.37
N LEU A 149 12.57 2.08 -16.87
CA LEU A 149 12.66 2.47 -18.29
C LEU A 149 14.08 2.85 -18.69
N GLN A 150 14.78 3.60 -17.84
CA GLN A 150 16.18 3.90 -18.01
C GLN A 150 17.02 2.61 -18.15
N LEU A 151 16.85 1.66 -17.23
CA LEU A 151 17.58 0.38 -17.25
C LEU A 151 17.29 -0.44 -18.50
N LEU A 152 16.03 -0.53 -18.93
CA LEU A 152 15.64 -1.23 -20.15
C LEU A 152 16.33 -0.65 -21.38
N CYS A 153 16.31 0.69 -21.52
CA CYS A 153 16.94 1.34 -22.68
C CYS A 153 18.46 1.21 -22.64
N SER A 154 19.10 1.41 -21.51
CA SER A 154 20.55 1.32 -21.34
C SER A 154 21.05 -0.11 -21.63
N LYS A 155 20.38 -1.12 -21.08
CA LYS A 155 20.70 -2.54 -21.29
C LYS A 155 20.35 -3.03 -22.71
N GLY A 156 19.36 -2.39 -23.35
CA GLY A 156 19.00 -2.62 -24.75
C GLY A 156 19.94 -1.94 -25.77
N GLY A 157 21.03 -1.31 -25.32
CA GLY A 157 22.01 -0.64 -26.19
C GLY A 157 21.60 0.75 -26.68
N SER A 158 20.53 1.34 -26.11
CA SER A 158 20.15 2.72 -26.43
C SER A 158 21.08 3.70 -25.72
N GLU A 159 21.52 4.70 -26.46
CA GLU A 159 22.34 5.79 -25.94
C GLU A 159 21.57 7.13 -25.94
N GLY A 160 22.13 8.17 -25.32
CA GLY A 160 21.55 9.51 -25.31
C GLY A 160 20.37 9.68 -24.39
N ILE A 161 19.35 10.39 -24.83
CA ILE A 161 18.23 10.85 -24.00
C ILE A 161 17.39 9.69 -23.43
N LEU A 162 17.27 8.56 -24.14
CA LEU A 162 16.51 7.39 -23.69
C LEU A 162 17.18 6.64 -22.53
N SER A 163 18.49 6.83 -22.33
CA SER A 163 19.23 6.29 -21.19
C SER A 163 19.17 7.20 -19.96
N SER A 164 18.45 8.31 -20.02
CA SER A 164 18.30 9.28 -18.93
C SER A 164 17.09 9.00 -18.08
N LYS A 165 17.29 8.77 -16.79
CA LYS A 165 16.20 8.66 -15.81
C LYS A 165 15.37 9.96 -15.75
N MET A 166 16.02 11.11 -15.89
CA MET A 166 15.38 12.42 -15.87
C MET A 166 14.38 12.56 -17.02
N PHE A 167 14.74 12.11 -18.22
CA PHE A 167 13.83 12.13 -19.38
C PHE A 167 12.54 11.37 -19.10
N TRP A 168 12.65 10.12 -18.63
CA TRP A 168 11.48 9.29 -18.33
C TRP A 168 10.65 9.85 -17.19
N LEU A 169 11.29 10.37 -16.16
CA LEU A 169 10.61 11.00 -15.03
C LEU A 169 9.79 12.21 -15.48
N ILE A 170 10.37 13.10 -16.29
CA ILE A 170 9.66 14.28 -16.84
C ILE A 170 8.49 13.82 -17.68
N LEU A 171 8.66 12.81 -18.55
CA LEU A 171 7.60 12.28 -19.38
C LEU A 171 6.42 11.74 -18.55
N ILE A 172 6.70 11.01 -17.48
CA ILE A 172 5.67 10.49 -16.56
C ILE A 172 4.97 11.63 -15.82
N LEU A 173 5.69 12.64 -15.34
CA LEU A 173 5.11 13.80 -14.66
C LEU A 173 4.22 14.64 -15.61
N VAL A 174 4.63 14.81 -16.86
CA VAL A 174 3.80 15.44 -17.89
C VAL A 174 2.54 14.63 -18.14
N TYR A 175 2.64 13.31 -18.22
CA TYR A 175 1.47 12.43 -18.31
C TYR A 175 0.53 12.63 -17.12
N TYR A 176 1.03 12.66 -15.88
CA TYR A 176 0.21 12.89 -14.67
C TYR A 176 -0.50 14.24 -14.71
N PHE A 177 0.19 15.27 -15.18
CA PHE A 177 -0.43 16.60 -15.37
C PHE A 177 -1.58 16.56 -16.37
N ILE A 178 -1.36 15.97 -17.54
CA ILE A 178 -2.39 15.83 -18.59
C ILE A 178 -3.55 14.97 -18.09
N ALA A 179 -3.25 13.85 -17.44
CA ALA A 179 -4.24 12.91 -16.92
C ALA A 179 -5.19 13.55 -15.88
N THR A 180 -4.73 14.57 -15.15
CA THR A 180 -5.57 15.34 -14.22
C THR A 180 -6.79 15.99 -14.89
N PHE A 181 -6.72 16.29 -16.19
CA PHE A 181 -7.81 16.90 -16.95
C PHE A 181 -8.66 15.90 -17.74
N LEU A 182 -8.19 14.66 -17.88
CA LEU A 182 -8.91 13.61 -18.61
C LEU A 182 -9.91 12.89 -17.69
N SER A 183 -11.02 12.43 -18.26
CA SER A 183 -11.97 11.59 -17.53
C SER A 183 -11.41 10.20 -17.28
N ILE A 184 -11.66 9.68 -16.07
CA ILE A 184 -11.19 8.36 -15.61
C ILE A 184 -11.64 7.23 -16.55
N ASP A 185 -12.88 7.30 -17.05
CA ASP A 185 -13.54 6.19 -17.74
C ASP A 185 -12.89 5.76 -19.05
N LYS A 186 -12.29 6.68 -19.80
CA LYS A 186 -11.74 6.38 -21.12
C LYS A 186 -10.42 5.62 -21.08
N ILE A 187 -9.62 5.82 -20.04
CA ILE A 187 -8.29 5.21 -19.90
C ILE A 187 -8.36 3.99 -18.96
N ILE A 188 -8.93 4.18 -17.77
CA ILE A 188 -8.96 3.17 -16.71
C ILE A 188 -9.78 1.94 -17.14
N GLY A 189 -10.99 2.16 -17.67
CA GLY A 189 -11.91 1.06 -17.95
C GLY A 189 -11.47 0.06 -19.01
N LYS A 190 -10.59 0.44 -19.96
CA LYS A 190 -10.14 -0.43 -21.06
C LYS A 190 -8.72 -0.96 -20.89
N ILE A 191 -7.82 -0.15 -20.33
CA ILE A 191 -6.38 -0.48 -20.28
C ILE A 191 -6.02 -1.23 -19.00
N TYR A 192 -6.66 -0.91 -17.88
CA TYR A 192 -6.38 -1.52 -16.58
C TYR A 192 -6.48 -3.06 -16.55
N PRO A 193 -7.51 -3.71 -17.12
CA PRO A 193 -7.55 -5.17 -17.11
C PRO A 193 -6.36 -5.82 -17.81
N VAL A 194 -5.84 -5.21 -18.87
CA VAL A 194 -4.66 -5.73 -19.60
C VAL A 194 -3.41 -5.66 -18.72
N PHE A 195 -3.18 -4.54 -18.04
CA PHE A 195 -2.04 -4.38 -17.15
C PHE A 195 -2.13 -5.29 -15.92
N GLY A 196 -3.35 -5.50 -15.39
CA GLY A 196 -3.56 -6.46 -14.31
C GLY A 196 -3.21 -7.89 -14.71
N ILE A 197 -3.54 -8.30 -15.94
CA ILE A 197 -3.13 -9.61 -16.49
C ILE A 197 -1.60 -9.66 -16.62
N CYS A 198 -0.96 -8.61 -17.14
CA CYS A 198 0.50 -8.54 -17.23
C CYS A 198 1.18 -8.68 -15.87
N LEU A 199 0.62 -8.05 -14.82
CA LEU A 199 1.11 -8.17 -13.46
C LEU A 199 1.03 -9.60 -12.93
N ILE A 200 -0.10 -10.28 -13.15
CA ILE A 200 -0.28 -11.69 -12.75
C ILE A 200 0.68 -12.60 -13.52
N VAL A 201 0.78 -12.42 -14.83
CA VAL A 201 1.70 -13.20 -15.69
C VAL A 201 3.14 -13.00 -15.26
N MET A 202 3.53 -11.78 -14.91
CA MET A 202 4.86 -11.49 -14.38
C MET A 202 5.12 -12.22 -13.06
N ALA A 203 4.20 -12.14 -12.10
CA ALA A 203 4.36 -12.81 -10.81
C ALA A 203 4.49 -14.33 -10.97
N LEU A 204 3.64 -14.93 -11.80
CA LEU A 204 3.73 -16.36 -12.16
C LEU A 204 5.04 -16.69 -12.88
N GLY A 205 5.50 -15.81 -13.79
CA GLY A 205 6.77 -16.01 -14.51
C GLY A 205 7.98 -15.98 -13.58
N VAL A 206 8.01 -15.07 -12.61
CA VAL A 206 9.05 -15.03 -11.58
C VAL A 206 9.00 -16.30 -10.72
N ALA A 207 7.82 -16.70 -10.25
CA ALA A 207 7.66 -17.92 -9.46
C ALA A 207 8.14 -19.16 -10.23
N LEU A 208 7.66 -19.37 -11.46
CA LEU A 208 8.08 -20.47 -12.32
C LEU A 208 9.58 -20.44 -12.59
N GLY A 209 10.16 -19.25 -12.82
CA GLY A 209 11.59 -19.07 -13.05
C GLY A 209 12.44 -19.50 -11.85
N ILE A 210 12.01 -19.24 -10.63
CA ILE A 210 12.70 -19.72 -9.42
C ILE A 210 12.78 -21.26 -9.43
N PHE A 211 11.67 -21.94 -9.71
CA PHE A 211 11.62 -23.40 -9.67
C PHE A 211 12.31 -24.05 -10.87
N THR A 212 12.07 -23.56 -12.09
CA THR A 212 12.62 -24.16 -13.33
C THR A 212 14.13 -23.98 -13.46
N LYS A 213 14.68 -22.92 -12.88
CA LYS A 213 16.13 -22.68 -12.87
C LYS A 213 16.85 -23.26 -11.64
N GLY A 214 16.13 -23.95 -10.75
CA GLY A 214 16.70 -24.65 -9.61
C GLY A 214 17.15 -23.77 -8.47
N TYR A 215 16.64 -22.53 -8.34
CA TYR A 215 16.91 -21.69 -7.19
C TYR A 215 16.24 -22.25 -5.93
N THR A 216 16.95 -22.22 -4.82
CA THR A 216 16.45 -22.76 -3.56
C THR A 216 15.94 -21.64 -2.66
N ILE A 217 14.63 -21.66 -2.35
CA ILE A 217 14.06 -20.74 -1.37
C ILE A 217 14.46 -21.24 0.02
N PRO A 218 15.13 -20.39 0.85
CA PRO A 218 15.56 -20.78 2.20
C PRO A 218 14.35 -21.07 3.11
N GLU A 219 14.54 -22.02 4.04
CA GLU A 219 13.49 -22.40 4.98
C GLU A 219 13.46 -21.47 6.20
N LEU A 220 12.27 -21.16 6.67
CA LEU A 220 12.03 -20.27 7.79
C LEU A 220 12.66 -20.79 9.09
N TRP A 221 12.45 -22.07 9.40
CA TRP A 221 12.94 -22.69 10.65
C TRP A 221 14.46 -22.79 10.79
N ASN A 222 15.20 -22.70 9.70
CA ASN A 222 16.65 -22.65 9.70
C ASN A 222 17.21 -21.21 9.76
N ASN A 223 16.35 -20.21 9.54
CA ASN A 223 16.75 -18.80 9.36
C ASN A 223 15.83 -17.86 10.15
N PHE A 224 15.47 -18.24 11.36
CA PHE A 224 14.58 -17.45 12.24
C PHE A 224 15.35 -16.37 13.02
N THR A 225 16.28 -15.70 12.34
CA THR A 225 17.13 -14.66 12.93
C THR A 225 17.11 -13.40 12.05
N ASN A 226 17.64 -12.32 12.60
CA ASN A 226 17.83 -11.11 11.81
C ASN A 226 19.00 -11.29 10.83
N MET A 227 18.70 -11.35 9.54
CA MET A 227 19.70 -11.51 8.47
C MET A 227 20.04 -10.19 7.77
N HIS A 228 19.52 -9.05 8.26
CA HIS A 228 19.76 -7.76 7.63
C HIS A 228 21.24 -7.38 7.71
N PRO A 229 21.94 -7.09 6.56
CA PRO A 229 23.39 -6.88 6.54
C PRO A 229 23.86 -5.75 7.45
N GLN A 230 23.06 -4.73 7.62
CA GLN A 230 23.34 -3.58 8.49
C GLN A 230 22.82 -3.75 9.92
N GLY A 231 22.38 -4.93 10.32
CA GLY A 231 21.82 -5.18 11.63
C GLY A 231 20.54 -4.41 11.96
N THR A 232 19.85 -3.88 10.95
CA THR A 232 18.59 -3.14 11.15
C THR A 232 17.55 -4.01 11.84
N PRO A 233 16.90 -3.55 12.93
CA PRO A 233 15.98 -4.36 13.73
C PRO A 233 14.82 -4.92 12.88
N ILE A 234 14.40 -6.15 13.16
CA ILE A 234 13.19 -6.73 12.55
C ILE A 234 11.97 -5.93 13.01
N TRP A 235 11.83 -5.76 14.36
CA TRP A 235 10.68 -5.05 14.90
C TRP A 235 10.65 -3.61 14.45
N SER A 236 9.53 -3.24 13.96
CA SER A 236 9.09 -2.06 13.25
C SER A 236 9.69 -1.88 11.84
N PHE A 237 11.00 -2.04 11.62
CA PHE A 237 11.59 -1.73 10.31
C PHE A 237 11.13 -2.66 9.19
N MET A 238 11.16 -3.98 9.39
CA MET A 238 10.67 -4.93 8.40
C MET A 238 9.18 -4.73 8.15
N PHE A 239 8.40 -4.50 9.21
CA PHE A 239 6.95 -4.29 9.14
C PHE A 239 6.57 -3.03 8.35
N ILE A 240 7.35 -1.96 8.51
CA ILE A 240 7.17 -0.71 7.75
C ILE A 240 7.68 -0.86 6.32
N THR A 241 8.84 -1.50 6.10
CA THR A 241 9.45 -1.66 4.78
C THR A 241 8.56 -2.46 3.82
N VAL A 242 7.90 -3.52 4.31
CA VAL A 242 6.91 -4.29 3.55
C VAL A 242 5.54 -3.60 3.65
N ALA A 243 5.48 -2.37 3.18
CA ALA A 243 4.33 -1.51 3.38
C ALA A 243 3.05 -2.03 2.72
N CYS A 244 3.06 -2.31 1.43
CA CYS A 244 1.84 -2.68 0.71
C CYS A 244 1.60 -4.19 0.70
N GLY A 245 2.66 -5.02 0.69
CA GLY A 245 2.53 -6.47 0.58
C GLY A 245 1.91 -7.18 1.79
N ALA A 246 1.69 -6.48 2.91
CA ALA A 246 1.06 -7.03 4.11
C ALA A 246 -0.15 -6.20 4.57
N ILE A 247 -0.03 -4.87 4.60
CA ILE A 247 -1.12 -3.92 4.92
C ILE A 247 -0.77 -2.55 4.34
N SER A 248 -1.78 -1.79 3.85
CA SER A 248 -1.53 -0.51 3.21
C SER A 248 -2.67 0.49 3.41
N GLY A 249 -2.37 1.63 4.01
CA GLY A 249 -3.31 2.75 4.12
C GLY A 249 -3.65 3.41 2.78
N PHE A 250 -2.75 3.33 1.80
CA PHE A 250 -3.03 3.78 0.44
C PHE A 250 -4.28 3.08 -0.14
N HIS A 251 -4.47 1.80 0.17
CA HIS A 251 -5.63 1.03 -0.30
C HIS A 251 -6.96 1.64 0.15
N ALA A 252 -7.01 2.18 1.37
CA ALA A 252 -8.21 2.85 1.88
C ALA A 252 -8.53 4.13 1.11
N THR A 253 -7.53 4.82 0.56
CA THR A 253 -7.77 6.01 -0.27
C THR A 253 -8.35 5.66 -1.64
N GLN A 254 -8.15 4.43 -2.11
CA GLN A 254 -8.66 3.91 -3.39
C GLN A 254 -10.01 3.17 -3.24
N SER A 255 -10.31 2.69 -2.05
CA SER A 255 -11.53 1.90 -1.77
C SER A 255 -12.84 2.61 -2.12
N PRO A 256 -13.00 3.93 -1.91
CA PRO A 256 -14.21 4.65 -2.32
C PRO A 256 -14.52 4.57 -3.82
N LEU A 257 -13.50 4.51 -4.67
CA LEU A 257 -13.70 4.38 -6.12
C LEU A 257 -14.38 3.06 -6.48
N MET A 258 -14.03 1.98 -5.78
CA MET A 258 -14.65 0.66 -5.98
C MET A 258 -16.02 0.58 -5.32
N ALA A 259 -16.18 1.13 -4.12
CA ALA A 259 -17.45 1.19 -3.40
C ALA A 259 -18.56 1.86 -4.21
N ARG A 260 -18.22 2.92 -4.97
CA ARG A 260 -19.14 3.63 -5.87
C ARG A 260 -19.51 2.84 -7.13
N CYS A 261 -18.89 1.67 -7.35
CA CYS A 261 -19.11 0.87 -8.56
C CYS A 261 -19.63 -0.54 -8.26
N MET A 262 -19.83 -0.89 -7.00
CA MET A 262 -20.34 -2.21 -6.59
C MET A 262 -21.85 -2.32 -6.79
N LYS A 263 -22.29 -3.43 -7.39
CA LYS A 263 -23.71 -3.76 -7.56
C LYS A 263 -24.37 -4.26 -6.27
N SER A 264 -23.61 -4.90 -5.41
CA SER A 264 -24.10 -5.55 -4.18
C SER A 264 -22.99 -5.61 -3.14
N GLU A 265 -23.30 -5.44 -1.86
CA GLU A 265 -22.38 -5.60 -0.72
C GLU A 265 -21.69 -6.97 -0.72
N LYS A 266 -22.36 -8.03 -1.23
CA LYS A 266 -21.81 -9.39 -1.31
C LYS A 266 -20.58 -9.50 -2.22
N GLN A 267 -20.33 -8.52 -3.08
CA GLN A 267 -19.12 -8.46 -3.90
C GLN A 267 -17.87 -8.04 -3.10
N GLY A 268 -18.06 -7.41 -1.93
CA GLY A 268 -16.98 -6.84 -1.13
C GLY A 268 -15.92 -7.84 -0.72
N HIS A 269 -16.29 -9.07 -0.37
CA HIS A 269 -15.34 -10.12 -0.01
C HIS A 269 -14.34 -10.41 -1.14
N PHE A 270 -14.82 -10.60 -2.35
CA PHE A 270 -13.95 -10.84 -3.50
C PHE A 270 -13.16 -9.59 -3.91
N VAL A 271 -13.82 -8.42 -3.96
CA VAL A 271 -13.23 -7.19 -4.47
C VAL A 271 -12.19 -6.61 -3.51
N PHE A 272 -12.45 -6.58 -2.21
CA PHE A 272 -11.54 -5.95 -1.24
C PHE A 272 -10.63 -6.97 -0.56
N TYR A 273 -11.20 -7.95 0.13
CA TYR A 273 -10.42 -8.97 0.83
C TYR A 273 -9.62 -9.82 -0.15
N GLY A 274 -10.24 -10.26 -1.24
CA GLY A 274 -9.61 -11.09 -2.27
C GLY A 274 -8.48 -10.36 -3.01
N ALA A 275 -8.65 -9.09 -3.35
CA ALA A 275 -7.58 -8.31 -3.99
C ALA A 275 -6.36 -8.17 -3.09
N MET A 276 -6.55 -7.90 -1.78
CA MET A 276 -5.45 -7.82 -0.83
C MET A 276 -4.72 -9.15 -0.63
N VAL A 277 -5.45 -10.27 -0.58
CA VAL A 277 -4.82 -11.60 -0.52
C VAL A 277 -4.03 -11.88 -1.79
N SER A 278 -4.54 -11.49 -2.96
CA SER A 278 -3.82 -11.65 -4.24
C SER A 278 -2.55 -10.80 -4.27
N GLU A 279 -2.58 -9.59 -3.72
CA GLU A 279 -1.41 -8.76 -3.54
C GLU A 279 -0.40 -9.38 -2.58
N GLY A 280 -0.86 -9.95 -1.46
CA GLY A 280 -0.01 -10.70 -0.52
C GLY A 280 0.70 -11.89 -1.17
N ILE A 281 0.02 -12.60 -2.09
CA ILE A 281 0.63 -13.68 -2.88
C ILE A 281 1.73 -13.12 -3.80
N ILE A 282 1.49 -12.01 -4.47
CA ILE A 282 2.50 -11.34 -5.30
C ILE A 282 3.70 -10.95 -4.44
N ALA A 283 3.47 -10.34 -3.29
CA ALA A 283 4.53 -9.96 -2.35
C ALA A 283 5.33 -11.16 -1.86
N LEU A 284 4.65 -12.29 -1.54
CA LEU A 284 5.32 -13.52 -1.12
C LEU A 284 6.24 -14.08 -2.22
N ILE A 285 5.82 -14.03 -3.48
CA ILE A 285 6.63 -14.45 -4.64
C ILE A 285 7.89 -13.57 -4.75
N TRP A 286 7.76 -12.26 -4.64
CA TRP A 286 8.88 -11.33 -4.74
C TRP A 286 9.84 -11.43 -3.56
N ALA A 287 9.33 -11.62 -2.34
CA ALA A 287 10.15 -11.90 -1.17
C ALA A 287 10.92 -13.22 -1.31
N ALA A 288 10.24 -14.26 -1.83
CA ALA A 288 10.88 -15.55 -2.12
C ALA A 288 11.98 -15.41 -3.20
N ALA A 289 11.74 -14.60 -4.23
CA ALA A 289 12.77 -14.30 -5.24
C ALA A 289 13.98 -13.60 -4.60
N GLY A 290 13.76 -12.59 -3.76
CA GLY A 290 14.82 -11.91 -3.04
C GLY A 290 15.67 -12.86 -2.20
N CYS A 291 15.01 -13.72 -1.40
CA CYS A 291 15.70 -14.69 -0.54
C CYS A 291 16.38 -15.83 -1.31
N ALA A 292 15.88 -16.21 -2.51
CA ALA A 292 16.40 -17.32 -3.27
C ALA A 292 17.56 -16.96 -4.19
N LEU A 293 17.56 -15.72 -4.71
CA LEU A 293 18.52 -15.28 -5.73
C LEU A 293 19.72 -14.52 -5.16
N TYR A 294 19.61 -14.01 -3.94
CA TYR A 294 20.61 -13.11 -3.36
C TYR A 294 20.90 -13.40 -1.90
N THR A 295 22.12 -13.11 -1.49
CA THR A 295 22.44 -12.82 -0.09
C THR A 295 21.95 -11.41 0.27
N GLY A 296 21.84 -11.12 1.57
CA GLY A 296 21.43 -9.76 2.00
C GLY A 296 22.38 -8.67 1.49
N GLU A 297 23.69 -8.93 1.45
CA GLU A 297 24.69 -7.98 0.96
C GLU A 297 24.55 -7.73 -0.54
N GLU A 298 24.39 -8.78 -1.36
CA GLU A 298 24.16 -8.65 -2.79
C GLU A 298 22.86 -7.88 -3.09
N LEU A 299 21.79 -8.17 -2.38
CA LEU A 299 20.53 -7.46 -2.53
C LEU A 299 20.64 -5.99 -2.13
N LEU A 300 21.39 -5.69 -1.07
CA LEU A 300 21.67 -4.32 -0.64
C LEU A 300 22.49 -3.57 -1.69
N ALA A 301 23.50 -4.20 -2.29
CA ALA A 301 24.31 -3.65 -3.36
C ALA A 301 23.50 -3.33 -4.63
N LEU A 302 22.41 -4.08 -4.89
CA LEU A 302 21.44 -3.80 -5.95
C LEU A 302 20.41 -2.72 -5.59
N GLY A 303 20.61 -1.99 -4.48
CA GLY A 303 19.71 -0.94 -4.01
C GLY A 303 18.57 -1.43 -3.12
N GLY A 304 18.71 -2.60 -2.50
CA GLY A 304 17.81 -3.11 -1.45
C GLY A 304 16.36 -3.27 -1.89
N GLY A 305 16.11 -3.73 -3.13
CA GLY A 305 14.75 -3.96 -3.65
C GLY A 305 14.21 -2.89 -4.61
N GLY A 306 15.05 -1.92 -5.01
CA GLY A 306 14.68 -0.90 -6.01
C GLY A 306 14.67 -1.41 -7.46
N SER A 307 14.60 -0.48 -8.41
CA SER A 307 14.47 -0.78 -9.86
C SER A 307 15.53 -1.74 -10.39
N THR A 308 16.79 -1.63 -9.92
CA THR A 308 17.89 -2.49 -10.34
C THR A 308 17.67 -3.94 -9.92
N ALA A 309 17.25 -4.15 -8.66
CA ALA A 309 16.97 -5.49 -8.14
C ALA A 309 15.79 -6.14 -8.88
N VAL A 310 14.71 -5.39 -9.14
CA VAL A 310 13.56 -5.88 -9.90
C VAL A 310 13.95 -6.31 -11.32
N TYR A 311 14.71 -5.46 -12.01
CA TYR A 311 15.19 -5.80 -13.35
C TYR A 311 16.05 -7.08 -13.34
N ASP A 312 16.96 -7.20 -12.37
CA ASP A 312 17.86 -8.35 -12.26
C ASP A 312 17.11 -9.65 -11.92
N VAL A 313 16.11 -9.59 -11.00
CA VAL A 313 15.20 -10.72 -10.73
C VAL A 313 14.51 -11.19 -12.01
N CYS A 314 13.88 -10.27 -12.75
CA CYS A 314 13.20 -10.63 -14.00
C CYS A 314 14.16 -11.21 -15.03
N SER A 315 15.37 -10.66 -15.15
CA SER A 315 16.41 -11.17 -16.04
C SER A 315 16.84 -12.59 -15.68
N LYS A 316 17.09 -12.83 -14.40
CA LYS A 316 17.50 -14.14 -13.88
C LYS A 316 16.40 -15.21 -13.98
N THR A 317 15.15 -14.83 -13.76
CA THR A 317 14.03 -15.79 -13.71
C THR A 317 13.37 -16.02 -15.05
N MET A 318 13.14 -15.00 -15.86
CA MET A 318 12.31 -15.07 -17.06
C MET A 318 13.10 -15.01 -18.38
N GLY A 319 14.30 -14.43 -18.38
CA GLY A 319 15.11 -14.29 -19.61
C GLY A 319 14.52 -13.29 -20.62
N GLY A 320 15.06 -13.23 -21.84
CA GLY A 320 14.82 -12.17 -22.82
C GLY A 320 13.38 -11.68 -23.03
N ILE A 321 12.49 -12.48 -23.62
CA ILE A 321 11.09 -12.07 -23.90
C ILE A 321 10.31 -11.86 -22.60
N GLY A 322 10.61 -12.68 -21.57
CA GLY A 322 9.97 -12.56 -20.26
C GLY A 322 10.26 -11.22 -19.58
N ILE A 323 11.46 -10.65 -19.78
CA ILE A 323 11.79 -9.32 -19.24
C ILE A 323 10.85 -8.24 -19.79
N ALA A 324 10.59 -8.25 -21.10
CA ALA A 324 9.72 -7.25 -21.73
C ALA A 324 8.28 -7.33 -21.19
N LEU A 325 7.74 -8.54 -21.04
CA LEU A 325 6.39 -8.75 -20.47
C LEU A 325 6.33 -8.37 -18.99
N ALA A 326 7.35 -8.77 -18.22
CA ALA A 326 7.44 -8.42 -16.80
C ALA A 326 7.53 -6.89 -16.60
N MET A 327 8.39 -6.25 -17.39
CA MET A 327 8.56 -4.80 -17.30
C MET A 327 7.30 -4.03 -17.68
N LEU A 328 6.50 -4.52 -18.63
CA LEU A 328 5.19 -3.90 -18.91
C LEU A 328 4.28 -3.89 -17.66
N GLY A 329 4.20 -4.98 -16.91
CA GLY A 329 3.44 -5.06 -15.67
C GLY A 329 3.99 -4.13 -14.59
N VAL A 330 5.31 -4.18 -14.35
CA VAL A 330 5.97 -3.41 -13.28
C VAL A 330 6.07 -1.91 -13.61
N ILE A 331 6.06 -1.51 -14.86
CA ILE A 331 6.13 -0.10 -15.28
C ILE A 331 4.75 0.51 -15.40
N ALA A 332 3.86 -0.17 -16.12
CA ALA A 332 2.55 0.41 -16.45
C ALA A 332 1.61 0.51 -15.25
N CYS A 333 1.63 -0.50 -14.37
CA CYS A 333 0.81 -0.52 -13.16
C CYS A 333 1.09 0.67 -12.22
N PRO A 334 2.33 0.96 -11.80
CA PRO A 334 2.60 2.11 -10.96
C PRO A 334 2.31 3.45 -11.63
N ILE A 335 2.57 3.59 -12.93
CA ILE A 335 2.27 4.84 -13.65
C ILE A 335 0.77 5.15 -13.57
N THR A 336 -0.09 4.16 -13.76
CA THR A 336 -1.53 4.36 -13.65
C THR A 336 -1.97 4.63 -12.20
N SER A 337 -1.39 3.92 -11.25
CA SER A 337 -1.68 4.14 -9.81
C SER A 337 -1.16 5.48 -9.30
N GLY A 338 -0.03 5.98 -9.84
CA GLY A 338 0.50 7.30 -9.50
C GLY A 338 -0.40 8.44 -10.01
N ASP A 339 -0.99 8.31 -11.21
CA ASP A 339 -2.02 9.25 -11.69
C ASP A 339 -3.21 9.30 -10.70
N THR A 340 -3.74 8.14 -10.32
CA THR A 340 -4.87 8.09 -9.37
C THR A 340 -4.48 8.61 -7.99
N ALA A 341 -3.24 8.45 -7.54
CA ALA A 341 -2.74 8.99 -6.28
C ALA A 341 -2.74 10.53 -6.29
N PHE A 342 -2.14 11.18 -7.29
CA PHE A 342 -2.14 12.64 -7.40
C PHE A 342 -3.56 13.21 -7.58
N ARG A 343 -4.41 12.52 -8.33
CA ARG A 343 -5.82 12.87 -8.47
C ARG A 343 -6.56 12.81 -7.13
N SER A 344 -6.35 11.74 -6.35
CA SER A 344 -6.94 11.59 -5.02
C SER A 344 -6.44 12.65 -4.04
N ALA A 345 -5.15 13.01 -4.07
CA ALA A 345 -4.60 14.09 -3.26
C ALA A 345 -5.30 15.43 -3.56
N ARG A 346 -5.47 15.75 -4.85
CA ARG A 346 -6.21 16.93 -5.30
C ARG A 346 -7.65 16.92 -4.80
N LEU A 347 -8.35 15.77 -4.86
CA LEU A 347 -9.73 15.65 -4.40
C LEU A 347 -9.83 15.84 -2.87
N VAL A 348 -8.93 15.27 -2.09
CA VAL A 348 -8.89 15.48 -0.62
C VAL A 348 -8.72 16.97 -0.28
N LEU A 349 -7.85 17.68 -1.01
CA LEU A 349 -7.67 19.12 -0.83
C LEU A 349 -8.91 19.91 -1.29
N ALA A 350 -9.53 19.51 -2.39
CA ALA A 350 -10.75 20.15 -2.88
C ALA A 350 -11.89 20.04 -1.88
N ASP A 351 -12.09 18.86 -1.28
CA ASP A 351 -13.07 18.64 -0.22
C ASP A 351 -12.73 19.45 1.03
N TRP A 352 -11.44 19.55 1.37
CA TRP A 352 -10.99 20.32 2.54
C TRP A 352 -11.27 21.80 2.39
N PHE A 353 -10.93 22.36 1.21
CA PHE A 353 -11.12 23.80 0.93
C PHE A 353 -12.50 24.13 0.34
N LYS A 354 -13.40 23.12 0.19
CA LYS A 354 -14.73 23.25 -0.43
C LYS A 354 -14.68 23.86 -1.83
N MET A 355 -13.71 23.45 -2.63
CA MET A 355 -13.50 23.96 -3.99
C MET A 355 -14.21 23.10 -5.04
N ASP A 356 -15.05 23.74 -5.86
CA ASP A 356 -15.72 23.03 -6.97
C ASP A 356 -14.72 22.53 -8.01
N GLN A 357 -14.80 21.23 -8.30
CA GLN A 357 -13.93 20.53 -9.24
C GLN A 357 -14.44 20.54 -10.69
N LYS A 358 -15.59 21.12 -10.98
CA LYS A 358 -16.06 21.37 -12.36
C LYS A 358 -15.22 22.45 -13.04
N SER A 359 -14.73 23.43 -12.27
CA SER A 359 -13.86 24.49 -12.78
C SER A 359 -12.43 23.98 -13.04
N TRP A 360 -11.96 24.12 -14.29
CA TRP A 360 -10.59 23.78 -14.67
C TRP A 360 -9.53 24.61 -13.91
N LYS A 361 -9.85 25.87 -13.57
CA LYS A 361 -8.97 26.76 -12.79
C LYS A 361 -8.75 26.22 -11.39
N ASN A 362 -9.80 25.75 -10.72
CA ASN A 362 -9.70 25.15 -9.39
C ASN A 362 -8.91 23.83 -9.43
N ARG A 363 -9.09 23.02 -10.49
CA ARG A 363 -8.28 21.83 -10.70
C ARG A 363 -6.80 22.16 -10.84
N LEU A 364 -6.47 23.17 -11.63
CA LEU A 364 -5.09 23.62 -11.84
C LEU A 364 -4.48 24.14 -10.55
N LEU A 365 -5.21 24.98 -9.81
CA LEU A 365 -4.75 25.59 -8.55
C LEU A 365 -4.35 24.54 -7.52
N LEU A 366 -5.07 23.42 -7.43
CA LEU A 366 -4.75 22.32 -6.51
C LEU A 366 -3.75 21.33 -7.10
N CYS A 367 -3.78 21.07 -8.40
CA CYS A 367 -2.91 20.11 -9.06
C CYS A 367 -1.45 20.57 -9.08
N VAL A 368 -1.20 21.85 -9.41
CA VAL A 368 0.15 22.39 -9.56
C VAL A 368 0.99 22.26 -8.28
N PRO A 369 0.52 22.66 -7.09
CA PRO A 369 1.28 22.46 -5.86
C PRO A 369 1.54 20.98 -5.54
N VAL A 370 0.54 20.14 -5.70
CA VAL A 370 0.63 18.70 -5.40
C VAL A 370 1.65 18.01 -6.32
N LEU A 371 1.54 18.22 -7.64
CA LEU A 371 2.52 17.72 -8.61
C LEU A 371 3.88 18.40 -8.46
N GLY A 372 3.91 19.67 -8.09
CA GLY A 372 5.15 20.43 -7.85
C GLY A 372 6.00 19.83 -6.74
N VAL A 373 5.38 19.42 -5.63
CA VAL A 373 6.08 18.72 -4.54
C VAL A 373 6.58 17.35 -5.02
N GLY A 374 5.74 16.59 -5.72
CA GLY A 374 6.16 15.30 -6.30
C GLY A 374 7.30 15.44 -7.31
N ALA A 375 7.23 16.45 -8.17
CA ALA A 375 8.29 16.76 -9.13
C ALA A 375 9.60 17.17 -8.43
N PHE A 376 9.52 18.01 -7.41
CA PHE A 376 10.70 18.42 -6.62
C PHE A 376 11.42 17.20 -6.01
N LEU A 377 10.66 16.30 -5.38
CA LEU A 377 11.23 15.08 -4.79
C LEU A 377 11.79 14.14 -5.85
N GLY A 378 11.05 13.93 -6.95
CA GLY A 378 11.45 13.04 -8.03
C GLY A 378 12.67 13.56 -8.80
N ILE A 379 12.71 14.84 -9.12
CA ILE A 379 13.87 15.49 -9.77
C ILE A 379 15.09 15.50 -8.83
N GLY A 380 14.88 15.79 -7.54
CA GLY A 380 15.93 15.69 -6.53
C GLY A 380 16.54 14.28 -6.46
N ASN A 381 15.72 13.25 -6.59
CA ASN A 381 16.19 11.87 -6.67
C ASN A 381 16.95 11.60 -8.00
N ALA A 382 16.42 12.04 -9.14
CA ALA A 382 17.08 11.84 -10.44
C ALA A 382 18.42 12.55 -10.54
N LEU A 383 18.60 13.66 -9.80
CA LEU A 383 19.86 14.39 -9.68
C LEU A 383 20.81 13.81 -8.60
N GLY A 384 20.41 12.73 -7.92
CA GLY A 384 21.21 12.13 -6.83
C GLY A 384 21.29 12.96 -5.55
N LYS A 385 20.46 14.02 -5.40
CA LYS A 385 20.42 14.89 -4.20
C LYS A 385 19.51 14.34 -3.10
N ILE A 386 18.52 13.55 -3.46
CA ILE A 386 17.57 12.90 -2.53
C ILE A 386 17.66 11.41 -2.76
N ASP A 387 18.00 10.66 -1.71
CA ASP A 387 18.04 9.21 -1.78
C ASP A 387 16.61 8.66 -1.90
N TYR A 388 16.42 7.69 -2.81
CA TYR A 388 15.16 7.01 -3.00
C TYR A 388 14.68 6.29 -1.71
N THR A 389 15.62 5.78 -0.91
CA THR A 389 15.28 5.10 0.34
C THR A 389 14.61 6.03 1.34
N ILE A 390 14.96 7.33 1.36
CA ILE A 390 14.30 8.33 2.20
C ILE A 390 12.85 8.52 1.77
N ILE A 391 12.61 8.69 0.46
CA ILE A 391 11.26 8.84 -0.10
C ILE A 391 10.43 7.59 0.21
N TRP A 392 11.02 6.40 0.02
CA TRP A 392 10.39 5.11 0.32
C TRP A 392 10.01 4.97 1.80
N ARG A 393 10.88 5.38 2.73
CA ARG A 393 10.63 5.29 4.17
C ARG A 393 9.51 6.23 4.62
N TYR A 394 9.48 7.47 4.16
CA TYR A 394 8.36 8.39 4.40
C TYR A 394 7.06 7.84 3.85
N PHE A 395 7.06 7.36 2.61
CA PHE A 395 5.92 6.68 2.01
C PHE A 395 5.46 5.52 2.88
N SER A 396 6.35 4.61 3.24
CA SER A 396 6.03 3.40 3.97
C SER A 396 5.48 3.69 5.36
N TRP A 397 6.09 4.62 6.11
CA TRP A 397 5.61 4.97 7.45
C TRP A 397 4.26 5.69 7.43
N THR A 398 4.07 6.67 6.55
CA THR A 398 2.76 7.36 6.42
C THR A 398 1.67 6.40 5.99
N ASN A 399 1.99 5.46 5.10
CA ASN A 399 1.10 4.41 4.64
C ASN A 399 0.62 3.50 5.79
N GLN A 400 1.53 3.02 6.61
CA GLN A 400 1.22 2.15 7.74
C GLN A 400 0.47 2.90 8.86
N THR A 401 0.80 4.16 9.10
CA THR A 401 0.11 5.02 10.08
C THR A 401 -1.33 5.28 9.65
N LEU A 402 -1.56 5.52 8.35
CA LEU A 402 -2.92 5.69 7.83
C LEU A 402 -3.73 4.39 7.97
N ALA A 403 -3.14 3.24 7.67
CA ALA A 403 -3.78 1.94 7.87
C ALA A 403 -4.18 1.71 9.34
N MET A 404 -3.32 2.07 10.28
CA MET A 404 -3.60 2.02 11.72
C MET A 404 -4.85 2.85 12.06
N ILE A 405 -4.96 4.08 11.58
CA ILE A 405 -6.10 4.96 11.86
C ILE A 405 -7.38 4.38 11.27
N VAL A 406 -7.32 3.83 10.05
CA VAL A 406 -8.48 3.18 9.41
C VAL A 406 -8.97 1.98 10.20
N LEU A 407 -8.06 1.15 10.73
CA LEU A 407 -8.44 0.01 11.58
C LEU A 407 -9.11 0.45 12.88
N TRP A 408 -8.68 1.58 13.49
CA TRP A 408 -9.38 2.16 14.63
C TRP A 408 -10.77 2.70 14.26
N ALA A 409 -10.93 3.32 13.08
CA ALA A 409 -12.23 3.74 12.58
C ALA A 409 -13.16 2.55 12.35
N ALA A 410 -12.63 1.45 11.79
CA ALA A 410 -13.37 0.20 11.61
C ALA A 410 -13.77 -0.44 12.95
N SER A 411 -12.92 -0.32 13.98
CA SER A 411 -13.25 -0.81 15.33
C SER A 411 -14.42 -0.03 15.95
N MET A 412 -14.44 1.28 15.77
CA MET A 412 -15.56 2.11 16.20
C MET A 412 -16.83 1.83 15.38
N TYR A 413 -16.71 1.63 14.07
CA TYR A 413 -17.81 1.22 13.21
C TYR A 413 -18.47 -0.08 13.74
N LEU A 414 -17.67 -1.12 13.96
CA LEU A 414 -18.17 -2.41 14.47
C LEU A 414 -18.80 -2.29 15.86
N PHE A 415 -18.25 -1.44 16.72
CA PHE A 415 -18.86 -1.15 18.01
C PHE A 415 -20.26 -0.54 17.83
N TYR A 416 -20.44 0.45 16.96
CA TYR A 416 -21.74 1.06 16.70
C TYR A 416 -22.75 0.07 16.08
N GLU A 417 -22.27 -0.81 15.21
CA GLU A 417 -23.08 -1.89 14.63
C GLU A 417 -23.32 -3.06 15.61
N LYS A 418 -22.87 -2.96 16.87
CA LYS A 418 -22.98 -4.01 17.91
C LYS A 418 -22.39 -5.36 17.47
N LYS A 419 -21.29 -5.31 16.73
CA LYS A 419 -20.56 -6.47 16.19
C LYS A 419 -19.23 -6.67 16.88
N ASN A 420 -18.55 -7.77 16.59
CA ASN A 420 -17.25 -8.09 17.17
C ASN A 420 -16.16 -7.15 16.65
N TYR A 421 -15.84 -6.09 17.39
CA TYR A 421 -14.83 -5.10 17.04
C TYR A 421 -13.38 -5.60 17.22
N TRP A 422 -13.16 -6.71 17.91
CA TRP A 422 -11.82 -7.23 18.14
C TRP A 422 -11.11 -7.64 16.85
N ILE A 423 -11.87 -7.99 15.81
CA ILE A 423 -11.34 -8.36 14.49
C ILE A 423 -10.53 -7.22 13.85
N THR A 424 -10.82 -5.98 14.19
CA THR A 424 -10.11 -4.78 13.74
C THR A 424 -9.29 -4.13 14.84
N ALA A 425 -9.72 -4.18 16.12
CA ALA A 425 -9.01 -3.57 17.23
C ALA A 425 -7.68 -4.26 17.56
N VAL A 426 -7.58 -5.59 17.39
CA VAL A 426 -6.31 -6.31 17.57
C VAL A 426 -5.27 -5.86 16.55
N PRO A 427 -5.52 -5.93 15.23
CA PRO A 427 -4.55 -5.41 14.26
C PRO A 427 -4.33 -3.91 14.37
N ALA A 428 -5.32 -3.09 14.78
CA ALA A 428 -5.13 -1.68 15.06
C ALA A 428 -4.12 -1.44 16.18
N THR A 429 -4.22 -2.20 17.27
CA THR A 429 -3.29 -2.14 18.41
C THR A 429 -1.88 -2.55 17.98
N PHE A 430 -1.76 -3.64 17.23
CA PHE A 430 -0.48 -4.10 16.69
C PHE A 430 0.17 -3.04 15.79
N MET A 431 -0.59 -2.48 14.85
CA MET A 431 -0.09 -1.44 13.95
C MET A 431 0.24 -0.14 14.68
N SER A 432 -0.42 0.14 15.80
CA SER A 432 -0.05 1.28 16.68
C SER A 432 1.34 1.08 17.28
N ALA A 433 1.64 -0.12 17.79
CA ALA A 433 2.97 -0.46 18.29
C ALA A 433 4.03 -0.34 17.19
N VAL A 434 3.77 -0.91 16.01
CA VAL A 434 4.69 -0.86 14.86
C VAL A 434 4.97 0.58 14.43
N SER A 435 3.93 1.37 14.20
CA SER A 435 4.05 2.74 13.67
C SER A 435 4.76 3.69 14.63
N ILE A 436 4.43 3.62 15.94
CA ILE A 436 5.05 4.48 16.95
C ILE A 436 6.50 4.04 17.24
N THR A 437 6.78 2.73 17.29
CA THR A 437 8.16 2.28 17.44
C THR A 437 9.03 2.74 16.28
N TYR A 438 8.52 2.67 15.05
CA TYR A 438 9.25 3.18 13.89
C TYR A 438 9.46 4.69 13.96
N PHE A 439 8.45 5.45 14.37
CA PHE A 439 8.57 6.90 14.57
C PHE A 439 9.68 7.25 15.55
N MET A 440 9.90 6.42 16.58
CA MET A 440 10.99 6.60 17.53
C MET A 440 12.36 6.21 16.95
N LEU A 441 12.44 5.20 16.08
CA LEU A 441 13.71 4.62 15.59
C LEU A 441 14.13 5.12 14.22
N GLY A 442 13.20 5.52 13.35
CA GLY A 442 13.50 5.99 11.99
C GLY A 442 14.35 7.26 12.02
N ASN A 443 15.46 7.25 11.29
CA ASN A 443 16.36 8.42 11.23
C ASN A 443 15.69 9.64 10.56
N GLU A 444 14.68 9.40 9.73
CA GLU A 444 13.82 10.43 9.13
C GLU A 444 12.75 10.97 10.10
N CYS A 445 12.65 10.39 11.29
CA CYS A 445 11.74 10.77 12.37
C CYS A 445 12.55 11.16 13.62
N LEU A 446 12.14 10.69 14.81
CA LEU A 446 12.83 10.98 16.05
C LEU A 446 14.13 10.19 16.22
N GLY A 447 14.36 9.14 15.45
CA GLY A 447 15.56 8.32 15.51
C GLY A 447 16.85 9.12 15.28
N GLN A 448 16.81 10.20 14.51
CA GLN A 448 17.96 11.13 14.35
C GLN A 448 18.47 11.71 15.68
N PHE A 449 17.61 11.81 16.70
CA PHE A 449 17.93 12.33 18.03
C PHE A 449 18.20 11.22 19.07
N LEU A 450 17.69 10.00 18.81
CA LEU A 450 17.72 8.90 19.78
C LEU A 450 18.78 7.84 19.46
N ASN A 451 19.06 7.65 18.18
CA ASN A 451 20.06 6.68 17.73
C ASN A 451 21.45 7.29 17.81
N THR A 452 22.44 6.43 17.97
CA THR A 452 23.87 6.82 17.92
C THR A 452 24.52 6.23 16.68
N LYS A 453 25.70 6.74 16.33
CA LYS A 453 26.51 6.19 15.23
C LYS A 453 27.78 5.59 15.80
N THR A 454 28.19 4.43 15.30
CA THR A 454 29.51 3.85 15.57
C THR A 454 30.60 4.66 14.86
N ALA A 455 31.86 4.39 15.20
CA ALA A 455 33.02 5.00 14.53
C ALA A 455 33.02 4.73 13.02
N ASP A 456 32.49 3.59 12.59
CA ASP A 456 32.38 3.17 11.18
C ASP A 456 31.13 3.76 10.48
N GLY A 457 30.38 4.63 11.17
CA GLY A 457 29.19 5.29 10.64
C GLY A 457 27.88 4.45 10.66
N ALA A 458 27.93 3.21 11.17
CA ALA A 458 26.74 2.38 11.30
C ALA A 458 25.77 2.95 12.37
N THR A 459 24.48 2.83 12.13
CA THR A 459 23.45 3.29 13.09
C THR A 459 23.25 2.26 14.20
N VAL A 460 23.37 2.68 15.44
CA VAL A 460 22.98 1.92 16.63
C VAL A 460 21.61 2.40 17.09
N TYR A 461 20.62 1.55 16.92
CA TYR A 461 19.23 1.86 17.23
C TYR A 461 18.95 1.78 18.73
N ASN A 462 18.36 2.83 19.30
CA ASN A 462 17.98 2.87 20.72
C ASN A 462 16.66 2.11 20.97
N THR A 463 16.71 0.80 20.80
CA THR A 463 15.57 -0.09 21.01
C THR A 463 15.06 -0.11 22.44
N ALA A 464 15.96 0.13 23.42
CA ALA A 464 15.63 0.15 24.85
C ALA A 464 14.61 1.24 25.21
N VAL A 465 14.60 2.35 24.49
CA VAL A 465 13.59 3.43 24.66
C VAL A 465 12.41 3.20 23.71
N ALA A 466 12.67 2.90 22.46
CA ALA A 466 11.63 2.90 21.43
C ALA A 466 10.62 1.75 21.59
N TYR A 467 11.05 0.56 22.00
CA TYR A 467 10.16 -0.59 22.18
C TYR A 467 9.13 -0.37 23.30
N PRO A 468 9.54 0.04 24.54
CA PRO A 468 8.58 0.37 25.58
C PRO A 468 7.63 1.49 25.16
N VAL A 469 8.11 2.54 24.51
CA VAL A 469 7.27 3.66 24.05
C VAL A 469 6.22 3.18 23.04
N GLY A 470 6.61 2.36 22.08
CA GLY A 470 5.68 1.79 21.10
C GLY A 470 4.59 0.93 21.73
N ILE A 471 4.98 0.07 22.69
CA ILE A 471 4.04 -0.80 23.43
C ILE A 471 3.10 0.04 24.30
N LEU A 472 3.62 1.03 25.03
CA LEU A 472 2.81 1.92 25.88
C LEU A 472 1.84 2.75 25.05
N ALA A 473 2.26 3.26 23.89
CA ALA A 473 1.38 3.98 22.98
C ALA A 473 0.26 3.10 22.44
N ALA A 474 0.55 1.85 22.05
CA ALA A 474 -0.46 0.89 21.62
C ALA A 474 -1.46 0.56 22.74
N ALA A 475 -0.96 0.35 23.96
CA ALA A 475 -1.81 0.14 25.14
C ALA A 475 -2.67 1.38 25.46
N LEU A 476 -2.12 2.58 25.30
CA LEU A 476 -2.85 3.84 25.47
C LEU A 476 -3.98 3.98 24.44
N PHE A 477 -3.72 3.71 23.16
CA PHE A 477 -4.74 3.80 22.11
C PHE A 477 -5.85 2.76 22.32
N LEU A 478 -5.49 1.54 22.70
CA LEU A 478 -6.47 0.53 23.08
C LEU A 478 -7.28 0.98 24.32
N GLY A 479 -6.61 1.53 25.34
CA GLY A 479 -7.26 2.08 26.54
C GLY A 479 -8.24 3.22 26.22
N ILE A 480 -7.84 4.15 25.36
CA ILE A 480 -8.72 5.24 24.87
C ILE A 480 -9.93 4.65 24.13
N PHE A 481 -9.72 3.67 23.25
CA PHE A 481 -10.81 3.00 22.55
C PHE A 481 -11.78 2.33 23.54
N LEU A 482 -11.28 1.52 24.47
CA LEU A 482 -12.10 0.82 25.46
C LEU A 482 -12.85 1.81 26.40
N TYR A 483 -12.20 2.89 26.79
CA TYR A 483 -12.85 3.96 27.58
C TYR A 483 -13.96 4.65 26.76
N THR A 484 -13.70 4.92 25.49
CA THR A 484 -14.67 5.58 24.59
C THR A 484 -15.92 4.72 24.39
N ILE A 485 -15.75 3.43 24.12
CA ILE A 485 -16.89 2.53 23.94
C ILE A 485 -17.68 2.34 25.24
N LYS A 486 -17.02 2.26 26.40
CA LYS A 486 -17.69 2.20 27.71
C LYS A 486 -18.53 3.44 27.97
N LYS A 487 -17.99 4.63 27.72
CA LYS A 487 -18.70 5.89 27.89
C LYS A 487 -19.91 6.02 26.97
N ARG A 488 -19.78 5.57 25.72
CA ARG A 488 -20.83 5.66 24.70
C ARG A 488 -21.93 4.62 24.87
N HIS A 489 -21.68 3.49 25.52
CA HIS A 489 -22.74 2.55 25.94
C HIS A 489 -23.73 3.15 26.92
N THR A 490 -23.32 4.17 27.66
CA THR A 490 -24.16 4.87 28.66
C THR A 490 -24.89 6.08 28.08
N GLN A 491 -24.70 6.44 26.82
CA GLN A 491 -25.32 7.59 26.17
C GLN A 491 -26.05 7.15 24.88
N PRO A 492 -27.36 7.45 24.72
CA PRO A 492 -28.13 7.12 23.51
C PRO A 492 -27.82 8.14 22.40
N HIS A 493 -26.67 8.03 21.73
CA HIS A 493 -26.22 8.96 20.69
C HIS A 493 -26.09 8.32 19.30
N TYR A 494 -26.97 7.37 18.99
CA TYR A 494 -27.00 6.71 17.68
C TYR A 494 -27.65 7.55 16.57
N GLU A 495 -28.51 8.49 16.91
CA GLU A 495 -29.33 9.24 15.94
C GLU A 495 -28.65 10.45 15.29
N THR A 496 -27.50 10.89 15.79
CA THR A 496 -26.82 12.10 15.30
C THR A 496 -25.76 11.84 14.23
N LEU A 497 -25.39 10.57 13.95
CA LEU A 497 -24.38 10.21 12.97
C LEU A 497 -24.93 10.04 11.55
N HIS A 498 -26.26 9.93 11.41
CA HIS A 498 -26.95 9.75 10.13
C HIS A 498 -27.92 10.90 9.78
N LYS A 499 -27.77 12.07 10.43
CA LYS A 499 -28.49 13.31 10.05
C LYS A 499 -27.57 14.29 9.35
#